data_001615690ec0a5613b967a0b0f8bd90c
#
_entry.id   001615690ec0a5613b967a0b0f8bd90c
#
_cell.length_a   1.000
_cell.length_b   1.000
_cell.length_c   1.000
_cell.angle_alpha   90.00
_cell.angle_beta   90.00
_cell.angle_gamma   90.00
#
_symmetry.space_group_name_H-M   'P 1'
#
loop_
_entity.id
_entity.type
_entity.pdbx_description
1 polymer ?
#
loop_
_entity_poly.entity_id
_entity_poly.type
_entity_poly.pdbx_seq_one_letter_code
_entity_poly.pdbx_strand_id
1 'polypeptide(L)'
;ENTRIDDIMETVNHFRCIDYIIDHATDKIKEEHIKQLHSILKANTSDSRKEWFAVGDYKRLANEVGGEETISPKDVHKYMKQLLTEYNTNKQVKFDDILNFHVQFERIHPFQDGNGRIGRLLMFWQCLQSGIVPFIITEDLRLYYYRGIQNWGYTNEYLCDTCLTAQDNFKASLE
;
A
#
# COMPACT_ATOMS: atom_id res chain seq x y z
N GLU A 1 -17.83 -17.60 -9.94
CA GLU A 1 -16.76 -18.66 -9.87
C GLU A 1 -15.37 -18.05 -10.05
N ASN A 2 -15.15 -17.19 -11.05
CA ASN A 2 -13.85 -16.55 -11.28
C ASN A 2 -13.43 -15.64 -10.11
N THR A 3 -14.34 -14.86 -9.52
CA THR A 3 -14.06 -13.95 -8.40
C THR A 3 -13.47 -14.70 -7.20
N ARG A 4 -14.01 -15.86 -6.85
CA ARG A 4 -13.54 -16.69 -5.73
C ARG A 4 -12.15 -17.29 -5.98
N ILE A 5 -11.83 -17.62 -7.23
CA ILE A 5 -10.52 -18.13 -7.62
C ILE A 5 -9.50 -16.97 -7.53
N ASP A 6 -9.85 -15.80 -8.01
CA ASP A 6 -8.99 -14.62 -7.93
C ASP A 6 -8.68 -14.23 -6.47
N ASP A 7 -9.68 -14.27 -5.58
CA ASP A 7 -9.48 -14.01 -4.15
C ASP A 7 -8.47 -14.99 -3.52
N ILE A 8 -8.55 -16.27 -3.87
CA ILE A 8 -7.58 -17.28 -3.42
C ILE A 8 -6.20 -16.97 -3.98
N MET A 9 -6.11 -16.69 -5.28
CA MET A 9 -4.83 -16.39 -5.93
C MET A 9 -4.18 -15.13 -5.33
N GLU A 10 -4.94 -14.08 -5.11
CA GLU A 10 -4.42 -12.85 -4.51
C GLU A 10 -4.02 -13.04 -3.06
N THR A 11 -4.70 -13.92 -2.31
CA THR A 11 -4.29 -14.29 -0.95
C THR A 11 -2.94 -14.99 -0.95
N VAL A 12 -2.74 -15.97 -1.82
CA VAL A 12 -1.45 -16.66 -1.99
C VAL A 12 -0.37 -15.68 -2.45
N ASN A 13 -0.69 -14.83 -3.41
CA ASN A 13 0.23 -13.82 -3.93
C ASN A 13 0.61 -12.78 -2.87
N HIS A 14 -0.30 -12.47 -1.94
CA HIS A 14 -0.01 -11.57 -0.82
C HIS A 14 1.14 -12.11 0.05
N PHE A 15 1.14 -13.40 0.37
CA PHE A 15 2.25 -14.02 1.08
C PHE A 15 3.56 -13.98 0.30
N ARG A 16 3.51 -14.15 -1.02
CA ARG A 16 4.68 -13.98 -1.90
C ARG A 16 5.22 -12.54 -1.88
N CYS A 17 4.33 -11.55 -1.77
CA CYS A 17 4.74 -10.16 -1.58
C CYS A 17 5.49 -9.98 -0.25
N ILE A 18 5.03 -10.61 0.83
CA ILE A 18 5.72 -10.58 2.12
C ILE A 18 7.12 -11.20 2.00
N ASP A 19 7.26 -12.34 1.35
CA ASP A 19 8.57 -12.98 1.12
C ASP A 19 9.49 -12.04 0.33
N TYR A 20 8.99 -11.39 -0.73
CA TYR A 20 9.74 -10.40 -1.49
C TYR A 20 10.21 -9.23 -0.60
N ILE A 21 9.35 -8.70 0.25
CA ILE A 21 9.68 -7.62 1.19
C ILE A 21 10.77 -8.05 2.16
N ILE A 22 10.70 -9.27 2.70
CA ILE A 22 11.71 -9.80 3.63
C ILE A 22 13.06 -9.92 2.93
N ASP A 23 13.08 -10.43 1.70
CA ASP A 23 14.31 -10.56 0.91
C ASP A 23 14.94 -9.20 0.55
N HIS A 24 14.14 -8.15 0.48
CA HIS A 24 14.56 -6.78 0.15
C HIS A 24 14.46 -5.81 1.34
N ALA A 25 14.37 -6.33 2.57
CA ALA A 25 14.07 -5.52 3.75
C ALA A 25 15.02 -4.33 3.95
N THR A 26 16.28 -4.47 3.56
CA THR A 26 17.29 -3.42 3.68
C THR A 26 17.45 -2.54 2.44
N ASP A 27 16.77 -2.87 1.36
CA ASP A 27 16.87 -2.13 0.10
C ASP A 27 16.07 -0.82 0.17
N LYS A 28 16.64 0.24 -0.38
CA LYS A 28 15.90 1.48 -0.57
C LYS A 28 14.71 1.26 -1.50
N ILE A 29 13.51 1.61 -1.05
CA ILE A 29 12.28 1.43 -1.83
C ILE A 29 12.32 2.33 -3.07
N LYS A 30 12.15 1.74 -4.24
CA LYS A 30 12.11 2.39 -5.55
C LYS A 30 10.81 2.05 -6.28
N GLU A 31 10.49 2.80 -7.35
CA GLU A 31 9.34 2.50 -8.19
C GLU A 31 9.34 1.07 -8.75
N GLU A 32 10.50 0.56 -9.12
CA GLU A 32 10.65 -0.83 -9.62
C GLU A 32 10.22 -1.87 -8.60
N HIS A 33 10.51 -1.67 -7.31
CA HIS A 33 10.08 -2.54 -6.22
C HIS A 33 8.55 -2.51 -6.05
N ILE A 34 7.95 -1.32 -6.12
CA ILE A 34 6.50 -1.14 -5.99
C ILE A 34 5.78 -1.83 -7.16
N LYS A 35 6.29 -1.66 -8.38
CA LYS A 35 5.78 -2.33 -9.58
C LYS A 35 5.94 -3.84 -9.51
N GLN A 36 7.06 -4.32 -8.96
CA GLN A 36 7.29 -5.75 -8.76
C GLN A 36 6.31 -6.36 -7.75
N LEU A 37 6.03 -5.68 -6.65
CA LEU A 37 4.99 -6.11 -5.70
C LEU A 37 3.63 -6.23 -6.37
N HIS A 38 3.26 -5.27 -7.22
CA HIS A 38 2.02 -5.34 -7.98
C HIS A 38 2.00 -6.51 -8.97
N SER A 39 3.12 -6.76 -9.63
CA SER A 39 3.29 -7.92 -10.53
C SER A 39 3.06 -9.25 -9.79
N ILE A 40 3.63 -9.38 -8.60
CA ILE A 40 3.47 -10.56 -7.74
C ILE A 40 2.00 -10.69 -7.28
N LEU A 41 1.41 -9.59 -6.80
CA LEU A 41 0.04 -9.59 -6.27
C LEU A 41 -0.99 -10.02 -7.31
N LYS A 42 -0.85 -9.54 -8.54
CA LYS A 42 -1.81 -9.78 -9.63
C LYS A 42 -1.47 -11.00 -10.49
N ALA A 43 -0.42 -11.73 -10.21
CA ALA A 43 -0.02 -12.90 -10.98
C ALA A 43 -1.12 -13.97 -11.03
N ASN A 44 -1.41 -14.47 -12.23
CA ASN A 44 -2.40 -15.52 -12.47
C ASN A 44 -3.85 -15.20 -12.09
N THR A 45 -4.17 -13.94 -11.87
CA THR A 45 -5.55 -13.48 -11.67
C THR A 45 -6.26 -13.24 -13.01
N SER A 46 -7.58 -13.11 -13.00
CA SER A 46 -8.35 -12.78 -14.22
C SER A 46 -7.94 -11.42 -14.77
N ASP A 47 -7.61 -10.46 -13.93
CA ASP A 47 -7.11 -9.14 -14.34
C ASP A 47 -5.82 -9.23 -15.16
N SER A 48 -4.92 -10.16 -14.82
CA SER A 48 -3.66 -10.34 -15.55
C SER A 48 -3.83 -10.79 -17.02
N ARG A 49 -5.03 -11.20 -17.40
CA ARG A 49 -5.37 -11.64 -18.76
C ARG A 49 -6.06 -10.57 -19.59
N LYS A 50 -6.37 -9.42 -18.98
CA LYS A 50 -7.04 -8.30 -19.67
C LYS A 50 -5.99 -7.40 -20.31
N GLU A 51 -6.08 -7.15 -21.60
CA GLU A 51 -5.11 -6.32 -22.34
C GLU A 51 -5.00 -4.89 -21.82
N TRP A 52 -6.10 -4.35 -21.32
CA TRP A 52 -6.14 -2.98 -20.78
C TRP A 52 -5.64 -2.86 -19.36
N PHE A 53 -5.51 -3.97 -18.63
CA PHE A 53 -5.04 -3.98 -17.24
C PHE A 53 -3.51 -4.08 -17.21
N ALA A 54 -2.86 -3.02 -16.72
CA ALA A 54 -1.41 -3.00 -16.57
C ALA A 54 -0.99 -3.74 -15.29
N VAL A 55 -0.45 -4.95 -15.45
CA VAL A 55 0.15 -5.71 -14.33
C VAL A 55 1.61 -5.31 -14.17
N GLY A 56 1.99 -4.92 -12.95
CA GLY A 56 3.36 -4.48 -12.67
C GLY A 56 3.72 -3.13 -13.30
N ASP A 57 2.70 -2.35 -13.67
CA ASP A 57 2.88 -0.98 -14.15
C ASP A 57 1.71 -0.10 -13.73
N TYR A 58 1.90 1.20 -13.82
CA TYR A 58 0.88 2.17 -13.42
C TYR A 58 -0.35 2.12 -14.32
N LYS A 59 -1.48 2.57 -13.78
CA LYS A 59 -2.78 2.56 -14.46
C LYS A 59 -2.75 3.29 -15.79
N ARG A 60 -3.50 2.74 -16.74
CA ARG A 60 -3.70 3.34 -18.08
C ARG A 60 -5.01 4.10 -18.16
N LEU A 61 -5.99 3.71 -17.36
CA LEU A 61 -7.32 4.32 -17.31
C LEU A 61 -7.47 5.08 -15.98
N ALA A 62 -8.22 6.18 -16.02
CA ALA A 62 -8.61 6.91 -14.82
C ALA A 62 -9.39 5.99 -13.88
N ASN A 63 -9.22 6.18 -12.58
CA ASN A 63 -9.95 5.48 -11.55
C ASN A 63 -10.40 6.44 -10.44
N GLU A 64 -11.30 5.96 -9.61
CA GLU A 64 -11.91 6.72 -8.53
C GLU A 64 -11.79 5.96 -7.20
N VAL A 65 -11.80 6.70 -6.11
CA VAL A 65 -11.90 6.16 -4.75
C VAL A 65 -12.98 6.93 -3.99
N GLY A 66 -13.98 6.22 -3.50
CA GLY A 66 -15.08 6.85 -2.77
C GLY A 66 -15.88 7.87 -3.58
N GLY A 67 -15.89 7.72 -4.91
CA GLY A 67 -16.56 8.65 -5.83
C GLY A 67 -15.76 9.90 -6.20
N GLU A 68 -14.51 9.98 -5.76
CA GLU A 68 -13.59 11.07 -6.12
C GLU A 68 -12.52 10.59 -7.10
N GLU A 69 -12.24 11.42 -8.11
CA GLU A 69 -11.17 11.14 -9.07
C GLU A 69 -9.80 11.18 -8.40
N THR A 70 -8.97 10.23 -8.75
CA THR A 70 -7.57 10.15 -8.31
C THR A 70 -6.64 10.83 -9.31
N ILE A 71 -5.33 10.80 -9.07
CA ILE A 71 -4.34 11.37 -10.00
C ILE A 71 -4.51 10.77 -11.39
N SER A 72 -4.52 11.63 -12.42
CA SER A 72 -4.60 11.22 -13.83
C SER A 72 -3.47 10.25 -14.21
N PRO A 73 -3.74 9.22 -15.02
CA PRO A 73 -2.70 8.27 -15.46
C PRO A 73 -1.41 8.88 -15.96
N LYS A 74 -1.50 9.97 -16.72
CA LYS A 74 -0.33 10.70 -17.27
C LYS A 74 0.57 11.33 -16.20
N ASP A 75 0.03 11.62 -15.03
CA ASP A 75 0.73 12.32 -13.95
C ASP A 75 1.23 11.39 -12.84
N VAL A 76 0.79 10.12 -12.85
CA VAL A 76 1.13 9.14 -11.79
C VAL A 76 2.63 9.02 -11.57
N HIS A 77 3.41 8.87 -12.65
CA HIS A 77 4.87 8.73 -12.54
C HIS A 77 5.52 9.92 -11.84
N LYS A 78 5.09 11.14 -12.17
CA LYS A 78 5.58 12.38 -11.56
C LYS A 78 5.32 12.38 -10.04
N TYR A 79 4.09 12.10 -9.63
CA TYR A 79 3.71 12.10 -8.22
C TYR A 79 4.36 10.96 -7.43
N MET A 80 4.47 9.77 -8.01
CA MET A 80 5.16 8.65 -7.37
C MET A 80 6.66 8.93 -7.20
N LYS A 81 7.31 9.51 -8.20
CA LYS A 81 8.71 9.92 -8.10
C LYS A 81 8.92 10.97 -7.02
N GLN A 82 8.04 11.95 -6.93
CA GLN A 82 8.09 12.97 -5.88
C GLN A 82 7.92 12.34 -4.50
N LEU A 83 6.90 11.52 -4.31
CA LEU A 83 6.62 10.85 -3.04
C LEU A 83 7.82 10.02 -2.55
N LEU A 84 8.41 9.22 -3.44
CA LEU A 84 9.59 8.41 -3.11
C LEU A 84 10.83 9.25 -2.83
N THR A 85 11.02 10.34 -3.56
CA THR A 85 12.15 11.24 -3.33
C THR A 85 12.05 11.90 -1.95
N GLU A 86 10.89 12.42 -1.59
CA GLU A 86 10.63 13.03 -0.28
C GLU A 86 10.85 12.02 0.85
N TYR A 87 10.29 10.83 0.74
CA TYR A 87 10.47 9.78 1.73
C TYR A 87 11.93 9.35 1.87
N ASN A 88 12.60 9.11 0.77
CA ASN A 88 13.96 8.58 0.73
C ASN A 88 15.05 9.61 1.14
N THR A 89 14.73 10.90 1.15
CA THR A 89 15.62 11.95 1.68
C THR A 89 15.55 12.09 3.20
N ASN A 90 14.49 11.56 3.83
CA ASN A 90 14.34 11.57 5.28
C ASN A 90 15.33 10.58 5.91
N LYS A 91 16.27 11.09 6.71
CA LYS A 91 17.30 10.27 7.37
C LYS A 91 16.81 9.60 8.65
N GLN A 92 15.71 10.08 9.22
CA GLN A 92 15.15 9.56 10.46
C GLN A 92 13.62 9.42 10.32
N VAL A 93 13.21 8.35 9.66
CA VAL A 93 11.79 8.04 9.44
C VAL A 93 11.10 7.71 10.75
N LYS A 94 10.00 8.40 11.00
CA LYS A 94 9.11 8.19 12.15
C LYS A 94 7.80 7.56 11.71
N PHE A 95 7.01 7.13 12.67
CA PHE A 95 5.70 6.54 12.44
C PHE A 95 4.79 7.42 11.57
N ASP A 96 4.73 8.73 11.88
CA ASP A 96 3.90 9.68 11.11
C ASP A 96 4.36 9.84 9.66
N ASP A 97 5.66 9.71 9.39
CA ASP A 97 6.20 9.76 8.02
C ASP A 97 5.71 8.57 7.19
N ILE A 98 5.64 7.40 7.82
CA ILE A 98 5.12 6.17 7.19
C ILE A 98 3.62 6.33 6.91
N LEU A 99 2.85 6.83 7.86
CA LEU A 99 1.41 7.07 7.66
C LEU A 99 1.17 8.12 6.58
N ASN A 100 1.94 9.19 6.56
CA ASN A 100 1.84 10.21 5.51
C ASN A 100 2.14 9.63 4.13
N PHE A 101 3.21 8.83 3.99
CA PHE A 101 3.51 8.15 2.73
C PHE A 101 2.33 7.28 2.28
N HIS A 102 1.77 6.50 3.20
CA HIS A 102 0.63 5.64 2.91
C HIS A 102 -0.57 6.42 2.41
N VAL A 103 -0.94 7.52 3.07
CA VAL A 103 -2.06 8.37 2.65
C VAL A 103 -1.81 9.00 1.28
N GLN A 104 -0.60 9.52 1.02
CA GLN A 104 -0.27 10.09 -0.28
C GLN A 104 -0.30 9.03 -1.39
N PHE A 105 0.19 7.82 -1.11
CA PHE A 105 0.10 6.68 -2.04
C PHE A 105 -1.37 6.35 -2.39
N GLU A 106 -2.24 6.28 -1.39
CA GLU A 106 -3.68 6.04 -1.59
C GLU A 106 -4.34 7.15 -2.41
N ARG A 107 -3.95 8.41 -2.21
CA ARG A 107 -4.47 9.56 -2.98
C ARG A 107 -3.98 9.56 -4.44
N ILE A 108 -2.75 9.14 -4.68
CA ILE A 108 -2.23 8.96 -6.05
C ILE A 108 -2.96 7.83 -6.76
N HIS A 109 -3.21 6.75 -6.04
CA HIS A 109 -3.90 5.55 -6.53
C HIS A 109 -3.27 5.04 -7.83
N PRO A 110 -1.97 4.65 -7.79
CA PRO A 110 -1.16 4.53 -9.00
C PRO A 110 -1.51 3.35 -9.90
N PHE A 111 -2.10 2.28 -9.36
CA PHE A 111 -2.44 1.08 -10.11
C PHE A 111 -3.92 1.04 -10.50
N GLN A 112 -4.25 0.23 -11.49
CA GLN A 112 -5.64 0.06 -11.93
C GLN A 112 -6.50 -0.61 -10.86
N ASP A 113 -5.92 -1.53 -10.10
CA ASP A 113 -6.49 -2.20 -8.93
C ASP A 113 -5.36 -2.69 -8.01
N GLY A 114 -5.68 -2.99 -6.75
CA GLY A 114 -4.71 -3.49 -5.77
C GLY A 114 -3.97 -2.40 -4.98
N ASN A 115 -4.33 -1.14 -5.14
CA ASN A 115 -3.64 -0.02 -4.47
C ASN A 115 -3.64 -0.14 -2.95
N GLY A 116 -4.78 -0.44 -2.33
CA GLY A 116 -4.86 -0.59 -0.88
C GLY A 116 -3.97 -1.70 -0.34
N ARG A 117 -3.91 -2.83 -1.01
CA ARG A 117 -3.03 -3.96 -0.63
C ARG A 117 -1.56 -3.61 -0.80
N ILE A 118 -1.18 -3.02 -1.93
CA ILE A 118 0.20 -2.55 -2.14
C ILE A 118 0.56 -1.45 -1.13
N GLY A 119 -0.31 -0.49 -0.90
CA GLY A 119 -0.08 0.58 0.07
C GLY A 119 0.17 0.04 1.49
N ARG A 120 -0.61 -0.93 1.95
CA ARG A 120 -0.41 -1.57 3.24
C ARG A 120 0.86 -2.43 3.30
N LEU A 121 1.23 -3.11 2.21
CA LEU A 121 2.50 -3.83 2.09
C LEU A 121 3.70 -2.88 2.16
N LEU A 122 3.63 -1.73 1.51
CA LEU A 122 4.67 -0.70 1.61
C LEU A 122 4.79 -0.16 3.04
N MET A 123 3.69 0.08 3.72
CA MET A 123 3.67 0.50 5.12
C MET A 123 4.34 -0.55 6.02
N PHE A 124 4.05 -1.82 5.82
CA PHE A 124 4.70 -2.94 6.51
C PHE A 124 6.22 -2.93 6.26
N TRP A 125 6.65 -2.79 5.00
CA TRP A 125 8.07 -2.73 4.64
C TRP A 125 8.77 -1.55 5.29
N GLN A 126 8.17 -0.37 5.24
CA GLN A 126 8.71 0.85 5.85
C GLN A 126 8.86 0.72 7.38
N CYS A 127 7.91 0.07 8.04
CA CYS A 127 8.03 -0.26 9.47
C CYS A 127 9.25 -1.14 9.74
N LEU A 128 9.45 -2.22 8.98
CA LEU A 128 10.61 -3.10 9.13
C LEU A 128 11.93 -2.34 8.97
N GLN A 129 12.03 -1.49 7.95
CA GLN A 129 13.24 -0.69 7.69
C GLN A 129 13.57 0.30 8.81
N SER A 130 12.53 0.81 9.46
CA SER A 130 12.65 1.86 10.48
C SER A 130 12.75 1.31 11.91
N GLY A 131 12.79 -0.02 12.07
CA GLY A 131 12.78 -0.65 13.39
C GLY A 131 11.48 -0.44 14.17
N ILE A 132 10.41 -0.15 13.45
CA ILE A 132 9.06 0.02 14.02
C ILE A 132 8.33 -1.31 13.88
N VAL A 133 7.67 -1.75 14.94
CA VAL A 133 6.88 -2.99 14.90
C VAL A 133 5.76 -2.82 13.85
N PRO A 134 5.70 -3.71 12.85
CA PRO A 134 4.66 -3.65 11.83
C PRO A 134 3.29 -4.01 12.42
N PHE A 135 2.25 -3.75 11.65
CA PHE A 135 0.88 -4.04 12.06
C PHE A 135 -0.01 -4.37 10.87
N ILE A 136 -1.16 -4.93 11.15
CA ILE A 136 -2.17 -5.32 10.17
C ILE A 136 -3.48 -4.60 10.52
N ILE A 137 -4.10 -3.99 9.53
CA ILE A 137 -5.45 -3.41 9.67
C ILE A 137 -6.46 -4.55 9.54
N THR A 138 -7.01 -4.96 10.68
CA THR A 138 -8.03 -6.00 10.75
C THR A 138 -9.41 -5.45 10.37
N GLU A 139 -10.37 -6.33 10.11
CA GLU A 139 -11.70 -5.96 9.64
C GLU A 139 -12.45 -5.03 10.61
N ASP A 140 -12.29 -5.23 11.91
CA ASP A 140 -12.88 -4.40 12.96
C ASP A 140 -12.33 -2.96 12.99
N LEU A 141 -11.09 -2.76 12.49
CA LEU A 141 -10.46 -1.43 12.40
C LEU A 141 -10.69 -0.73 11.04
N ARG A 142 -11.26 -1.42 10.07
CA ARG A 142 -11.34 -0.95 8.67
C ARG A 142 -12.05 0.40 8.53
N LEU A 143 -13.19 0.61 9.17
CA LEU A 143 -13.94 1.88 9.08
C LEU A 143 -13.17 3.04 9.71
N TYR A 144 -12.49 2.82 10.83
CA TYR A 144 -11.64 3.82 11.48
C TYR A 144 -10.43 4.16 10.61
N TYR A 145 -9.84 3.15 9.98
CA TYR A 145 -8.74 3.32 9.04
C TYR A 145 -9.13 4.20 7.84
N TYR A 146 -10.27 3.94 7.19
CA TYR A 146 -10.75 4.77 6.09
C TYR A 146 -11.08 6.20 6.53
N ARG A 147 -11.70 6.37 7.69
CA ARG A 147 -11.92 7.69 8.28
C ARG A 147 -10.60 8.43 8.50
N GLY A 148 -9.60 7.74 8.98
CA GLY A 148 -8.28 8.30 9.22
C GLY A 148 -7.60 8.78 7.95
N ILE A 149 -7.67 7.99 6.87
CA ILE A 149 -7.14 8.38 5.55
C ILE A 149 -7.85 9.62 5.01
N GLN A 150 -9.19 9.65 5.09
CA GLN A 150 -9.99 10.78 4.62
C GLN A 150 -9.64 12.09 5.35
N ASN A 151 -9.40 12.01 6.65
CA ASN A 151 -9.17 13.18 7.51
C ASN A 151 -7.68 13.55 7.65
N TRP A 152 -6.77 12.84 7.00
CA TRP A 152 -5.35 13.15 7.06
C TRP A 152 -5.05 14.54 6.49
N GLY A 153 -4.37 15.34 7.27
CA GLY A 153 -4.13 16.77 7.00
C GLY A 153 -5.06 17.71 7.77
N TYR A 154 -6.14 17.17 8.36
CA TYR A 154 -7.07 17.93 9.24
C TYR A 154 -7.05 17.37 10.66
N THR A 155 -7.21 16.06 10.81
CA THR A 155 -7.22 15.34 12.09
C THR A 155 -6.39 14.06 11.93
N ASN A 156 -5.08 14.20 12.03
CA ASN A 156 -4.13 13.09 11.82
C ASN A 156 -4.25 12.01 12.90
N GLU A 157 -4.72 12.39 14.08
CA GLU A 157 -4.91 11.51 15.23
C GLU A 157 -5.81 10.32 14.91
N TYR A 158 -6.81 10.48 14.05
CA TYR A 158 -7.70 9.37 13.66
C TYR A 158 -6.94 8.18 13.07
N LEU A 159 -6.03 8.45 12.14
CA LEU A 159 -5.22 7.39 11.53
C LEU A 159 -4.13 6.90 12.49
N CYS A 160 -3.47 7.81 13.19
CA CYS A 160 -2.44 7.48 14.18
C CYS A 160 -2.98 6.53 15.24
N ASP A 161 -4.11 6.86 15.87
CA ASP A 161 -4.71 6.05 16.92
C ASP A 161 -5.15 4.67 16.40
N THR A 162 -5.74 4.62 15.21
CA THR A 162 -6.13 3.36 14.58
C THR A 162 -4.92 2.46 14.31
N CYS A 163 -3.86 3.02 13.75
CA CYS A 163 -2.65 2.26 13.43
C CYS A 163 -1.87 1.85 14.69
N LEU A 164 -1.84 2.69 15.73
CA LEU A 164 -1.25 2.32 17.02
C LEU A 164 -2.05 1.20 17.70
N THR A 165 -3.38 1.24 17.64
CA THR A 165 -4.23 0.15 18.11
C THR A 165 -3.94 -1.15 17.34
N ALA A 166 -3.83 -1.09 16.03
CA ALA A 166 -3.44 -2.24 15.21
C ALA A 166 -2.06 -2.79 15.59
N GLN A 167 -1.10 -1.90 15.88
CA GLN A 167 0.23 -2.28 16.33
C GLN A 167 0.22 -2.97 17.70
N ASP A 168 -0.56 -2.47 18.65
CA ASP A 168 -0.71 -3.08 19.97
C ASP A 168 -1.34 -4.47 19.88
N ASN A 169 -2.37 -4.62 19.04
CA ASN A 169 -3.00 -5.92 18.76
C ASN A 169 -2.00 -6.89 18.12
N PHE A 170 -1.17 -6.42 17.20
CA PHE A 170 -0.13 -7.24 16.58
C PHE A 170 0.92 -7.70 17.59
N LYS A 171 1.41 -6.82 18.45
CA LYS A 171 2.34 -7.16 19.53
C LYS A 171 1.74 -8.23 20.46
N ALA A 172 0.49 -8.05 20.88
CA ALA A 172 -0.19 -9.01 21.74
C ALA A 172 -0.36 -10.39 21.10
N SER A 173 -0.45 -10.47 19.77
CA SER A 173 -0.54 -11.74 19.04
C SER A 173 0.78 -12.52 18.97
N LEU A 174 1.90 -11.89 19.30
CA LEU A 174 3.23 -12.51 19.31
C LEU A 174 3.62 -13.08 20.68
N GLU A 175 2.87 -12.77 21.73
CA GLU A 175 3.04 -13.30 23.10
C GLU A 175 2.28 -14.62 23.31
#